data_8fc53152887f31b1aa3580489755d562
#
_entry.id   8fc53152887f31b1aa3580489755d562
#
_cell.length_a   1.000
_cell.length_b   1.000
_cell.length_c   1.000
_cell.angle_alpha   90.00
_cell.angle_beta   90.00
_cell.angle_gamma   90.00
#
_symmetry.space_group_name_H-M   'P 1'
#
loop_
_entity.id
_entity.type
_entity.pdbx_description
1 polymer ?
#
loop_
_entity_poly.entity_id
_entity_poly.type
_entity_poly.pdbx_seq_one_letter_code
_entity_poly.pdbx_strand_id
1 'polypeptide(L)' 'MFRIKTDIRQFNCETQEKVEKLIRNWVIRPTDLIYHNDDKSWEPIGEHP' A
#
# COMPACT_ATOMS: atom_id res chain seq x y z
N MET A 1 3.54 -10.40 -0.19
CA MET A 1 2.18 -9.85 -0.06
C MET A 1 2.23 -8.50 0.62
N PHE A 2 1.44 -7.58 0.16
CA PHE A 2 1.35 -6.23 0.73
C PHE A 2 0.01 -6.04 1.39
N ARG A 3 0.00 -5.31 2.51
CA ARG A 3 -1.22 -4.90 3.16
C ARG A 3 -1.34 -3.39 3.03
N ILE A 4 -2.52 -2.92 2.67
CA ILE A 4 -2.79 -1.50 2.47
C ILE A 4 -3.83 -1.05 3.49
N LYS A 5 -3.56 0.07 4.15
CA LYS A 5 -4.50 0.64 5.12
C LYS A 5 -4.83 2.07 4.72
N THR A 6 -6.12 2.31 4.49
CA THR A 6 -6.64 3.65 4.22
C THR A 6 -7.45 4.13 5.41
N ASP A 7 -8.02 5.32 5.31
CA ASP A 7 -8.84 5.90 6.38
C ASP A 7 -10.08 5.05 6.68
N ILE A 8 -10.59 4.34 5.68
CA ILE A 8 -11.87 3.67 5.79
C ILE A 8 -11.81 2.16 5.57
N ARG A 9 -10.68 1.63 5.11
CA ARG A 9 -10.58 0.19 4.81
C ARG A 9 -9.16 -0.31 4.90
N GLN A 10 -9.05 -1.63 4.94
CA GLN A 10 -7.76 -2.32 4.86
C GLN A 10 -7.93 -3.49 3.90
N PHE A 11 -6.96 -3.70 3.03
CA PHE A 11 -7.01 -4.81 2.06
C PHE A 11 -5.60 -5.25 1.70
N ASN A 12 -5.51 -6.39 1.00
CA ASN A 12 -4.24 -7.00 0.64
C ASN A 12 -4.00 -6.90 -0.87
N CYS A 13 -2.73 -6.74 -1.25
CA CYS A 13 -2.29 -6.81 -2.64
C CYS A 13 -1.25 -7.91 -2.76
N GLU A 14 -1.36 -8.74 -3.78
CA GLU A 14 -0.44 -9.86 -3.96
C GLU A 14 0.91 -9.43 -4.53
N THR A 15 0.94 -8.39 -5.35
CA THR A 15 2.15 -7.95 -6.05
C THR A 15 2.32 -6.46 -5.96
N GLN A 16 3.57 -6.00 -6.10
CA GLN A 16 3.86 -4.57 -6.15
C GLN A 16 3.22 -3.91 -7.36
N GLU A 17 3.10 -4.63 -8.45
CA GLU A 17 2.45 -4.13 -9.66
C GLU A 17 1.00 -3.73 -9.38
N LYS A 18 0.29 -4.51 -8.59
CA LYS A 18 -1.07 -4.17 -8.20
C LYS A 18 -1.12 -2.93 -7.32
N VAL A 19 -0.15 -2.79 -6.42
CA VAL A 19 -0.04 -1.59 -5.58
C VAL A 19 0.15 -0.35 -6.45
N GLU A 20 1.06 -0.41 -7.41
CA GLU A 20 1.31 0.70 -8.32
C GLU A 20 0.07 1.07 -9.14
N LYS A 21 -0.67 0.06 -9.57
CA LYS A 21 -1.90 0.27 -10.33
C LYS A 21 -2.95 1.00 -9.50
N LEU A 22 -3.08 0.63 -8.23
CA LEU A 22 -4.02 1.29 -7.33
C LEU A 22 -3.62 2.75 -7.07
N ILE A 23 -2.34 3.02 -6.95
CA ILE A 23 -1.84 4.39 -6.79
C ILE A 23 -2.15 5.20 -8.05
N ARG A 24 -1.89 4.62 -9.21
CA ARG A 24 -2.10 5.28 -10.50
C ARG A 24 -3.56 5.64 -10.73
N ASN A 25 -4.47 4.81 -10.24
CA ASN A 25 -5.91 5.01 -10.36
C ASN A 25 -6.52 5.77 -9.19
N TRP A 26 -5.69 6.26 -8.26
CA TRP A 26 -6.12 7.00 -7.07
C TRP A 26 -7.06 6.22 -6.15
N VAL A 27 -7.01 4.89 -6.21
CA VAL A 27 -7.74 4.04 -5.26
C VAL A 27 -7.09 4.15 -3.90
N ILE A 28 -5.76 4.25 -3.86
CA ILE A 28 -4.99 4.52 -2.65
C ILE A 28 -4.13 5.76 -2.87
N ARG A 29 -3.80 6.44 -1.78
CA ARG A 29 -3.07 7.71 -1.82
C ARG A 29 -1.65 7.52 -1.27
N PRO A 30 -0.70 8.40 -1.65
CA PRO A 30 0.65 8.35 -1.07
C PRO A 30 0.68 8.47 0.45
N THR A 31 -0.35 9.07 1.05
CA THR A 31 -0.45 9.22 2.50
C THR A 31 -1.02 7.99 3.19
N ASP A 32 -1.60 7.05 2.45
CA ASP A 32 -2.08 5.80 3.02
C ASP A 32 -0.89 4.93 3.43
N LEU A 33 -1.15 3.93 4.27
CA LEU A 33 -0.08 3.10 4.82
C LEU A 33 0.01 1.77 4.09
N ILE A 34 1.24 1.29 3.95
CA ILE A 34 1.52 -0.01 3.36
C ILE A 34 2.39 -0.82 4.31
N TYR A 35 2.12 -2.12 4.38
CA TYR A 35 2.90 -3.07 5.16
C TYR A 35 3.43 -4.15 4.22
N HIS A 36 4.73 -4.36 4.25
CA HIS A 36 5.38 -5.45 3.53
C HIS A 36 5.95 -6.44 4.53
N ASN A 37 5.79 -7.73 4.27
CA ASN A 37 6.22 -8.77 5.20
C ASN A 37 7.70 -8.68 5.57
N ASP A 38 8.54 -8.25 4.65
CA ASP A 38 9.97 -8.13 4.88
C ASP A 38 10.31 -7.00 5.83
N ASP A 39 9.55 -5.92 5.77
CA ASP A 39 9.81 -4.73 6.59
C ASP A 39 9.21 -4.84 7.98
N LYS A 40 8.13 -5.60 8.10
CA LYS A 40 7.40 -5.81 9.37
C LYS A 40 6.95 -4.52 10.04
N SER A 41 6.72 -3.50 9.26
CA SER A 41 6.25 -2.21 9.77
C SER A 41 5.40 -1.50 8.72
N TRP A 42 4.51 -0.63 9.20
CA TRP A 42 3.69 0.21 8.33
C TRP A 42 4.48 1.46 7.96
N GLU A 43 4.36 1.87 6.71
CA GLU A 43 4.99 3.10 6.25
C GLU A 43 4.11 3.79 5.21
N PRO A 44 4.25 5.11 5.03
CA PRO A 44 3.50 5.81 3.99
C PRO A 44 3.84 5.27 2.61
N ILE A 45 2.82 5.09 1.77
CA ILE A 45 3.01 4.54 0.42
C ILE A 45 3.97 5.40 -0.41
N GLY A 46 3.90 6.72 -0.23
CA GLY A 46 4.78 7.64 -0.96
C GLY A 46 6.25 7.47 -0.65
N GLU A 47 6.61 6.85 0.47
CA GLU A 47 8.00 6.57 0.85
C GLU A 47 8.42 5.15 0.49
N HIS A 48 7.48 4.32 0.03
CA HIS A 48 7.79 2.95 -0.37
C HIS A 48 8.47 2.97 -1.74
N PRO A 49 9.67 2.37 -1.86
CA PRO A 49 10.40 2.35 -3.13
C PRO A 49 9.74 1.52 -4.22
#